data_ca03fb6b47d9cf7b63b4b218ec6bf8b2
#
_entry.id   ca03fb6b47d9cf7b63b4b218ec6bf8b2
#
_cell.length_a   1.000
_cell.length_b   1.000
_cell.length_c   1.000
_cell.angle_alpha   90.00
_cell.angle_beta   90.00
_cell.angle_gamma   90.00
#
_symmetry.space_group_name_H-M   'P 1'
#
loop_
_entity.id
_entity.type
_entity.pdbx_description
1 polymer ?
#
loop_
_entity_poly.entity_id
_entity_poly.type
_entity_poly.pdbx_seq_one_letter_code
_entity_poly.pdbx_strand_id
1 'polypeptide(L)'
;MDSFDPAWEEIFQNQEWGRYPGEEVIRFVARNFYKGDRARIKLLDVGCGTGAVTWYMAREGFDVYAFDGSETAVRKARERMREEGLRARICVSDAAGMPYSDHFFDGLVDSAMINGNTVQNIKRILQECFRVLKPGGKFFSTGLFKTGMTGYGTGERLEENTYREITVGNLAHRGTVHFFGEQEIQTLWSEAGFRNIVIDSIERTEQGGQNRISYYLAEAEK
;
A
#
# COMPACT_ATOMS: atom_id res chain seq x y z
N MET A 1 -2.18 17.10 -5.92
CA MET A 1 -1.75 15.70 -5.99
C MET A 1 -2.75 14.97 -6.86
N ASP A 2 -2.28 14.24 -7.86
CA ASP A 2 -3.16 13.65 -8.88
C ASP A 2 -3.71 12.27 -8.49
N SER A 3 -3.02 11.56 -7.58
CA SER A 3 -3.39 10.20 -7.15
C SER A 3 -3.89 10.10 -5.71
N PHE A 4 -3.97 11.21 -4.99
CA PHE A 4 -4.48 11.24 -3.62
C PHE A 4 -5.98 11.55 -3.60
N ASP A 5 -6.78 10.65 -3.03
CA ASP A 5 -8.21 10.88 -2.79
C ASP A 5 -8.39 11.66 -1.47
N PRO A 6 -8.94 12.91 -1.51
CA PRO A 6 -9.12 13.75 -0.32
C PRO A 6 -9.97 13.12 0.80
N ALA A 7 -10.80 12.13 0.49
CA ALA A 7 -11.56 11.40 1.49
C ALA A 7 -10.66 10.80 2.60
N TRP A 8 -9.41 10.43 2.25
CA TRP A 8 -8.46 9.90 3.22
C TRP A 8 -7.98 10.92 4.24
N GLU A 9 -7.85 12.21 3.85
CA GLU A 9 -7.53 13.27 4.82
C GLU A 9 -8.62 13.36 5.90
N GLU A 10 -9.90 13.36 5.49
CA GLU A 10 -11.04 13.40 6.42
C GLU A 10 -11.11 12.14 7.30
N ILE A 11 -10.87 10.96 6.72
CA ILE A 11 -10.82 9.69 7.45
C ILE A 11 -9.76 9.74 8.54
N PHE A 12 -8.53 10.15 8.20
CA PHE A 12 -7.45 10.22 9.20
C PHE A 12 -7.63 11.31 10.25
N GLN A 13 -8.38 12.37 9.95
CA GLN A 13 -8.75 13.37 10.96
C GLN A 13 -9.74 12.82 11.99
N ASN A 14 -10.72 12.03 11.56
CA ASN A 14 -11.89 11.67 12.36
C ASN A 14 -11.85 10.23 12.90
N GLN A 15 -10.92 9.38 12.45
CA GLN A 15 -10.87 7.98 12.85
C GLN A 15 -9.48 7.57 13.33
N GLU A 16 -9.45 6.66 14.30
CA GLU A 16 -8.23 5.94 14.64
C GLU A 16 -7.99 4.86 13.61
N TRP A 17 -6.71 4.70 13.21
CA TRP A 17 -6.30 3.73 12.20
C TRP A 17 -5.48 2.59 12.80
N GLY A 18 -5.43 1.46 12.10
CA GLY A 18 -4.69 0.28 12.54
C GLY A 18 -3.22 0.58 12.86
N ARG A 19 -2.74 0.10 14.02
CA ARG A 19 -1.38 0.40 14.50
C ARG A 19 -0.32 -0.60 14.03
N TYR A 20 -0.71 -1.76 13.54
CA TYR A 20 0.19 -2.86 13.20
C TYR A 20 -0.04 -3.33 11.77
N PRO A 21 1.05 -3.75 11.06
CA PRO A 21 0.90 -4.28 9.71
C PRO A 21 0.23 -5.66 9.73
N GLY A 22 -0.30 -6.05 8.59
CA GLY A 22 -0.74 -7.43 8.35
C GLY A 22 0.42 -8.42 8.43
N GLU A 23 0.12 -9.68 8.77
CA GLU A 23 1.13 -10.76 8.87
C GLU A 23 1.89 -10.92 7.55
N GLU A 24 1.23 -10.78 6.43
CA GLU A 24 1.79 -10.90 5.09
C GLU A 24 2.94 -9.90 4.84
N VAL A 25 2.82 -8.67 5.34
CA VAL A 25 3.88 -7.66 5.28
C VAL A 25 5.09 -8.10 6.10
N ILE A 26 4.86 -8.58 7.33
CA ILE A 26 5.91 -9.09 8.21
C ILE A 26 6.66 -10.24 7.54
N ARG A 27 5.92 -11.19 6.96
CA ARG A 27 6.50 -12.36 6.26
C ARG A 27 7.31 -11.95 5.04
N PHE A 28 6.81 -11.00 4.23
CA PHE A 28 7.55 -10.48 3.08
C PHE A 28 8.88 -9.83 3.50
N VAL A 29 8.84 -8.91 4.45
CA VAL A 29 10.04 -8.20 4.93
C VAL A 29 11.04 -9.18 5.55
N ALA A 30 10.57 -10.10 6.39
CA ALA A 30 11.44 -11.08 7.05
C ALA A 30 12.13 -12.01 6.04
N ARG A 31 11.38 -12.53 5.07
CA ARG A 31 11.89 -13.47 4.06
C ARG A 31 12.95 -12.83 3.16
N ASN A 32 12.73 -11.57 2.76
CA ASN A 32 13.57 -10.91 1.78
C ASN A 32 14.72 -10.08 2.38
N PHE A 33 14.58 -9.54 3.62
CA PHE A 33 15.48 -8.49 4.10
C PHE A 33 16.10 -8.75 5.49
N TYR A 34 15.75 -9.82 6.20
CA TYR A 34 16.32 -10.07 7.55
C TYR A 34 17.77 -10.52 7.54
N LYS A 35 18.30 -10.93 6.40
CA LYS A 35 19.68 -11.34 6.28
C LYS A 35 20.57 -10.12 6.02
N GLY A 36 21.64 -9.97 6.79
CA GLY A 36 22.61 -8.90 6.62
C GLY A 36 22.39 -7.68 7.53
N ASP A 37 23.04 -6.56 7.19
CA ASP A 37 23.00 -5.31 7.95
C ASP A 37 21.74 -4.51 7.57
N ARG A 38 20.69 -4.65 8.39
CA ARG A 38 19.39 -4.01 8.16
C ARG A 38 19.49 -2.49 8.09
N ALA A 39 20.41 -1.87 8.81
CA ALA A 39 20.56 -0.41 8.80
C ALA A 39 21.03 0.15 7.45
N ARG A 40 21.53 -0.71 6.56
CA ARG A 40 21.90 -0.34 5.19
C ARG A 40 20.83 -0.63 4.14
N ILE A 41 19.78 -1.33 4.51
CA ILE A 41 18.68 -1.69 3.62
C ILE A 41 17.64 -0.57 3.68
N LYS A 42 17.41 0.08 2.53
CA LYS A 42 16.42 1.15 2.39
C LYS A 42 15.07 0.58 1.98
N LEU A 43 14.08 0.72 2.85
CA LEU A 43 12.72 0.30 2.59
C LEU A 43 11.79 1.52 2.49
N LEU A 44 10.85 1.47 1.55
CA LEU A 44 9.81 2.48 1.38
C LEU A 44 8.44 1.90 1.72
N ASP A 45 7.71 2.61 2.58
CA ASP A 45 6.28 2.42 2.84
C ASP A 45 5.49 3.37 1.94
N VAL A 46 4.80 2.81 0.95
CA VAL A 46 4.10 3.54 -0.12
C VAL A 46 2.66 3.81 0.32
N GLY A 47 2.34 5.07 0.63
CA GLY A 47 1.04 5.42 1.21
C GLY A 47 0.90 4.91 2.65
N CYS A 48 1.78 5.42 3.52
CA CYS A 48 2.02 4.85 4.84
C CYS A 48 0.85 5.03 5.85
N GLY A 49 -0.13 5.85 5.53
CA GLY A 49 -1.18 6.20 6.47
C GLY A 49 -0.60 6.71 7.80
N THR A 50 -1.10 6.21 8.92
CA THR A 50 -0.61 6.55 10.26
C THR A 50 0.63 5.75 10.68
N GLY A 51 1.30 5.07 9.75
CA GLY A 51 2.63 4.50 9.92
C GLY A 51 2.70 3.09 10.51
N ALA A 52 1.72 2.22 10.27
CA ALA A 52 1.75 0.84 10.78
C ALA A 52 2.92 0.02 10.22
N VAL A 53 3.13 0.05 8.91
CA VAL A 53 4.23 -0.63 8.21
C VAL A 53 5.57 0.09 8.48
N THR A 54 5.56 1.42 8.39
CA THR A 54 6.72 2.27 8.73
C THR A 54 7.27 1.94 10.12
N TRP A 55 6.38 1.87 11.13
CA TRP A 55 6.74 1.55 12.50
C TRP A 55 7.40 0.18 12.62
N TYR A 56 6.83 -0.83 11.98
CA TYR A 56 7.36 -2.18 12.00
C TYR A 56 8.77 -2.22 11.40
N MET A 57 8.95 -1.68 10.20
CA MET A 57 10.25 -1.67 9.53
C MET A 57 11.31 -0.88 10.33
N ALA A 58 10.93 0.27 10.91
CA ALA A 58 11.85 1.05 11.75
C ALA A 58 12.22 0.31 13.04
N ARG A 59 11.28 -0.39 13.68
CA ARG A 59 11.53 -1.21 14.86
C ARG A 59 12.46 -2.38 14.57
N GLU A 60 12.38 -2.94 13.36
CA GLU A 60 13.29 -4.00 12.90
C GLU A 60 14.68 -3.49 12.51
N GLY A 61 14.93 -2.18 12.56
CA GLY A 61 16.23 -1.55 12.36
C GLY A 61 16.60 -1.24 10.91
N PHE A 62 15.63 -1.18 10.00
CA PHE A 62 15.84 -0.78 8.61
C PHE A 62 16.01 0.75 8.45
N ASP A 63 16.64 1.20 7.36
CA ASP A 63 16.64 2.60 6.92
C ASP A 63 15.32 2.92 6.21
N VAL A 64 14.33 3.43 6.96
CA VAL A 64 12.94 3.53 6.52
C VAL A 64 12.60 4.91 5.98
N TYR A 65 11.96 4.89 4.84
CA TYR A 65 11.31 6.01 4.18
C TYR A 65 9.82 5.72 4.05
N ALA A 66 9.02 6.77 4.11
CA ALA A 66 7.57 6.66 3.97
C ALA A 66 6.97 7.95 3.43
N PHE A 67 5.85 7.86 2.79
CA PHE A 67 5.04 9.03 2.44
C PHE A 67 3.55 8.68 2.44
N ASP A 68 2.75 9.71 2.58
CA ASP A 68 1.30 9.66 2.35
C ASP A 68 0.84 11.00 1.76
N GLY A 69 -0.30 11.00 1.07
CA GLY A 69 -0.92 12.22 0.57
C GLY A 69 -1.59 13.05 1.66
N SER A 70 -1.95 12.43 2.79
CA SER A 70 -2.60 13.08 3.93
C SER A 70 -1.58 13.73 4.87
N GLU A 71 -1.72 15.03 5.10
CA GLU A 71 -0.93 15.75 6.11
C GLU A 71 -1.20 15.21 7.52
N THR A 72 -2.45 14.89 7.82
CA THR A 72 -2.84 14.31 9.12
C THR A 72 -2.23 12.94 9.34
N ALA A 73 -2.24 12.06 8.34
CA ALA A 73 -1.60 10.75 8.43
C ALA A 73 -0.09 10.88 8.69
N VAL A 74 0.60 11.69 7.90
CA VAL A 74 2.05 11.96 8.05
C VAL A 74 2.38 12.52 9.44
N ARG A 75 1.58 13.47 9.95
CA ARG A 75 1.77 14.02 11.29
C ARG A 75 1.63 12.92 12.36
N LYS A 76 0.55 12.12 12.31
CA LYS A 76 0.32 10.99 13.24
C LYS A 76 1.45 9.96 13.17
N ALA A 77 1.91 9.60 11.97
CA ALA A 77 3.02 8.68 11.78
C ALA A 77 4.33 9.20 12.41
N ARG A 78 4.66 10.48 12.18
CA ARG A 78 5.85 11.13 12.76
C ARG A 78 5.78 11.21 14.29
N GLU A 79 4.60 11.54 14.84
CA GLU A 79 4.36 11.56 16.30
C GLU A 79 4.62 10.19 16.91
N ARG A 80 4.08 9.14 16.32
CA ARG A 80 4.30 7.76 16.76
C ARG A 80 5.78 7.36 16.74
N MET A 81 6.51 7.68 15.67
CA MET A 81 7.96 7.38 15.61
C MET A 81 8.72 8.09 16.73
N ARG A 82 8.40 9.36 17.00
CA ARG A 82 9.02 10.14 18.08
C ARG A 82 8.72 9.56 19.46
N GLU A 83 7.47 9.21 19.73
CA GLU A 83 7.02 8.65 21.01
C GLU A 83 7.70 7.31 21.32
N GLU A 84 7.92 6.49 20.30
CA GLU A 84 8.57 5.17 20.46
C GLU A 84 10.09 5.21 20.25
N GLY A 85 10.69 6.39 20.07
CA GLY A 85 12.14 6.54 19.88
C GLY A 85 12.67 5.93 18.59
N LEU A 86 11.80 5.76 17.58
CA LEU A 86 12.14 5.19 16.28
C LEU A 86 12.50 6.27 15.26
N ARG A 87 13.23 5.88 14.21
CA ARG A 87 13.63 6.79 13.13
C ARG A 87 13.07 6.31 11.80
N ALA A 88 12.38 7.22 11.11
CA ALA A 88 11.95 7.07 9.72
C ALA A 88 11.90 8.45 9.04
N ARG A 89 12.13 8.50 7.72
CA ARG A 89 11.96 9.72 6.93
C ARG A 89 10.58 9.70 6.30
N ILE A 90 9.67 10.48 6.86
CA ILE A 90 8.26 10.50 6.47
C ILE A 90 7.93 11.87 5.87
N CYS A 91 7.30 11.93 4.70
CA CYS A 91 6.90 13.18 4.06
C CYS A 91 5.48 13.11 3.48
N VAL A 92 4.90 14.27 3.19
CA VAL A 92 3.68 14.37 2.39
C VAL A 92 4.09 14.32 0.93
N SER A 93 3.52 13.42 0.15
CA SER A 93 3.82 13.28 -1.28
C SER A 93 2.73 12.53 -2.04
N ASP A 94 2.73 12.71 -3.37
CA ASP A 94 1.88 11.97 -4.30
C ASP A 94 2.57 10.69 -4.76
N ALA A 95 1.86 9.57 -4.75
CA ALA A 95 2.39 8.29 -5.21
C ALA A 95 2.66 8.24 -6.73
N ALA A 96 1.94 9.05 -7.52
CA ALA A 96 2.16 9.18 -8.96
C ALA A 96 3.31 10.13 -9.34
N GLY A 97 4.09 10.61 -8.34
CA GLY A 97 5.24 11.48 -8.55
C GLY A 97 6.11 11.52 -7.30
N MET A 98 6.79 10.42 -6.99
CA MET A 98 7.56 10.24 -5.75
C MET A 98 8.83 11.10 -5.72
N PRO A 99 9.16 11.77 -4.58
CA PRO A 99 10.30 12.68 -4.48
C PRO A 99 11.63 11.96 -4.25
N TYR A 100 11.81 10.80 -4.87
CA TYR A 100 12.99 9.96 -4.72
C TYR A 100 13.70 9.76 -6.05
N SER A 101 15.03 9.59 -5.99
CA SER A 101 15.85 9.27 -7.16
C SER A 101 15.56 7.87 -7.68
N ASP A 102 15.87 7.66 -8.97
CA ASP A 102 15.87 6.33 -9.56
C ASP A 102 16.79 5.38 -8.79
N HIS A 103 16.41 4.10 -8.71
CA HIS A 103 17.24 3.04 -8.12
C HIS A 103 17.69 3.30 -6.67
N PHE A 104 16.81 3.89 -5.85
CA PHE A 104 17.17 4.30 -4.50
C PHE A 104 16.86 3.25 -3.43
N PHE A 105 15.77 2.48 -3.56
CA PHE A 105 15.28 1.55 -2.56
C PHE A 105 15.65 0.09 -2.85
N ASP A 106 15.90 -0.66 -1.79
CA ASP A 106 16.09 -2.12 -1.86
C ASP A 106 14.74 -2.86 -1.86
N GLY A 107 13.73 -2.29 -1.23
CA GLY A 107 12.37 -2.84 -1.20
C GLY A 107 11.29 -1.78 -1.00
N LEU A 108 10.12 -2.06 -1.55
CA LEU A 108 8.90 -1.27 -1.41
C LEU A 108 7.79 -2.13 -0.82
N VAL A 109 6.97 -1.53 0.03
CA VAL A 109 5.74 -2.13 0.56
C VAL A 109 4.59 -1.17 0.31
N ASP A 110 3.56 -1.65 -0.37
CA ASP A 110 2.22 -1.05 -0.44
C ASP A 110 1.27 -1.88 0.42
N SER A 111 0.56 -1.23 1.31
CA SER A 111 -0.46 -1.85 2.15
C SER A 111 -1.80 -1.17 1.97
N ALA A 112 -2.55 -1.59 0.95
CA ALA A 112 -3.88 -1.12 0.61
C ALA A 112 -3.97 0.38 0.23
N MET A 113 -2.93 0.94 -0.41
CA MET A 113 -2.99 2.30 -0.97
C MET A 113 -3.29 2.27 -2.48
N ILE A 114 -2.63 1.38 -3.24
CA ILE A 114 -2.78 1.31 -4.70
C ILE A 114 -4.24 1.11 -5.12
N ASN A 115 -4.97 0.27 -4.41
CA ASN A 115 -6.40 0.04 -4.67
C ASN A 115 -7.29 1.30 -4.52
N GLY A 116 -6.82 2.33 -3.82
CA GLY A 116 -7.53 3.61 -3.64
C GLY A 116 -7.49 4.52 -4.88
N ASN A 117 -7.28 3.97 -6.09
CA ASN A 117 -7.03 4.75 -7.29
C ASN A 117 -7.79 4.24 -8.53
N THR A 118 -7.89 5.08 -9.55
CA THR A 118 -8.30 4.66 -10.90
C THR A 118 -7.16 3.88 -11.58
N VAL A 119 -7.50 3.06 -12.59
CA VAL A 119 -6.50 2.26 -13.35
C VAL A 119 -5.40 3.15 -13.95
N GLN A 120 -5.75 4.34 -14.42
CA GLN A 120 -4.76 5.28 -14.94
C GLN A 120 -3.74 5.70 -13.87
N ASN A 121 -4.19 6.02 -12.66
CA ASN A 121 -3.30 6.37 -11.56
C ASN A 121 -2.51 5.16 -11.05
N ILE A 122 -3.12 3.98 -10.99
CA ILE A 122 -2.44 2.72 -10.65
C ILE A 122 -1.23 2.50 -11.58
N LYS A 123 -1.40 2.68 -12.90
CA LYS A 123 -0.30 2.57 -13.87
C LYS A 123 0.83 3.56 -13.59
N ARG A 124 0.52 4.82 -13.30
CA ARG A 124 1.52 5.84 -12.96
C ARG A 124 2.24 5.50 -11.64
N ILE A 125 1.51 5.06 -10.62
CA ILE A 125 2.08 4.65 -9.33
C ILE A 125 3.03 3.46 -9.51
N LEU A 126 2.64 2.44 -10.28
CA LEU A 126 3.49 1.28 -10.55
C LEU A 126 4.77 1.67 -11.31
N GLN A 127 4.69 2.61 -12.26
CA GLN A 127 5.87 3.15 -12.95
C GLN A 127 6.81 3.86 -11.98
N GLU A 128 6.30 4.65 -11.04
CA GLU A 128 7.09 5.30 -10.00
C GLU A 128 7.70 4.28 -9.04
N CYS A 129 6.94 3.27 -8.58
CA CYS A 129 7.47 2.17 -7.79
C CYS A 129 8.63 1.47 -8.52
N PHE A 130 8.46 1.17 -9.80
CA PHE A 130 9.52 0.58 -10.62
C PHE A 130 10.72 1.51 -10.75
N ARG A 131 10.51 2.81 -11.00
CA ARG A 131 11.59 3.79 -11.17
C ARG A 131 12.49 3.86 -9.95
N VAL A 132 11.90 4.03 -8.75
CA VAL A 132 12.64 4.24 -7.51
C VAL A 132 13.29 2.98 -6.93
N LEU A 133 12.85 1.80 -7.37
CA LEU A 133 13.39 0.52 -6.93
C LEU A 133 14.72 0.23 -7.62
N LYS A 134 15.72 -0.29 -6.89
CA LYS A 134 16.99 -0.75 -7.44
C LYS A 134 16.79 -1.97 -8.36
N PRO A 135 17.67 -2.20 -9.33
CA PRO A 135 17.72 -3.49 -10.03
C PRO A 135 17.84 -4.65 -9.04
N GLY A 136 17.00 -5.67 -9.16
CA GLY A 136 16.89 -6.79 -8.21
C GLY A 136 16.17 -6.47 -6.91
N GLY A 137 15.72 -5.23 -6.72
CA GLY A 137 14.89 -4.84 -5.58
C GLY A 137 13.50 -5.47 -5.62
N LYS A 138 12.87 -5.58 -4.47
CA LYS A 138 11.59 -6.28 -4.29
C LYS A 138 10.44 -5.30 -4.02
N PHE A 139 9.31 -5.54 -4.66
CA PHE A 139 8.07 -4.82 -4.41
C PHE A 139 7.00 -5.78 -3.90
N PHE A 140 6.32 -5.39 -2.84
CA PHE A 140 5.18 -6.10 -2.28
C PHE A 140 3.98 -5.18 -2.18
N SER A 141 2.86 -5.64 -2.72
CA SER A 141 1.58 -4.96 -2.60
C SER A 141 0.56 -5.91 -1.99
N THR A 142 -0.18 -5.45 -0.97
CA THR A 142 -1.27 -6.18 -0.32
C THR A 142 -2.54 -5.33 -0.27
N GLY A 143 -3.68 -5.96 0.00
CA GLY A 143 -4.97 -5.28 -0.02
C GLY A 143 -5.44 -4.95 -1.44
N LEU A 144 -4.98 -5.68 -2.45
CA LEU A 144 -5.51 -5.62 -3.80
C LEU A 144 -6.87 -6.36 -3.83
N PHE A 145 -7.93 -5.64 -3.47
CA PHE A 145 -9.24 -6.22 -3.22
C PHE A 145 -9.81 -6.94 -4.43
N LYS A 146 -10.42 -8.12 -4.20
CA LYS A 146 -10.99 -8.96 -5.27
C LYS A 146 -12.43 -8.56 -5.58
N THR A 147 -12.84 -8.75 -6.82
CA THR A 147 -14.22 -8.52 -7.27
C THR A 147 -15.29 -9.33 -6.50
N GLY A 148 -14.93 -10.34 -5.75
CA GLY A 148 -15.83 -11.11 -4.88
C GLY A 148 -15.93 -10.62 -3.43
N MET A 149 -15.25 -9.53 -3.05
CA MET A 149 -15.29 -8.98 -1.71
C MET A 149 -16.62 -8.27 -1.43
N THR A 150 -17.06 -8.26 -0.16
CA THR A 150 -18.24 -7.48 0.25
C THR A 150 -17.99 -6.00 -0.04
N GLY A 151 -18.94 -5.35 -0.71
CA GLY A 151 -18.84 -3.96 -1.17
C GLY A 151 -18.62 -3.82 -2.67
N TYR A 152 -18.13 -4.84 -3.37
CA TYR A 152 -18.00 -4.82 -4.83
C TYR A 152 -19.37 -4.57 -5.49
N GLY A 153 -19.40 -3.68 -6.48
CA GLY A 153 -20.61 -3.35 -7.22
C GLY A 153 -21.59 -2.42 -6.49
N THR A 154 -21.23 -1.93 -5.30
CA THR A 154 -22.02 -0.92 -4.59
C THR A 154 -21.39 0.47 -4.73
N GLY A 155 -22.19 1.53 -4.52
CA GLY A 155 -21.72 2.90 -4.71
C GLY A 155 -21.74 3.36 -6.18
N GLU A 156 -21.06 4.46 -6.46
CA GLU A 156 -20.92 5.05 -7.78
C GLU A 156 -19.82 4.35 -8.57
N ARG A 157 -20.12 3.82 -9.74
CA ARG A 157 -19.14 3.23 -10.66
C ARG A 157 -18.43 4.34 -11.45
N LEU A 158 -17.10 4.46 -11.28
CA LEU A 158 -16.27 5.40 -12.02
C LEU A 158 -15.77 4.82 -13.35
N GLU A 159 -15.30 3.59 -13.32
CA GLU A 159 -14.84 2.79 -14.45
C GLU A 159 -15.02 1.30 -14.16
N GLU A 160 -14.55 0.40 -15.01
CA GLU A 160 -14.65 -1.04 -14.76
C GLU A 160 -13.93 -1.40 -13.45
N ASN A 161 -14.63 -2.12 -12.57
CA ASN A 161 -14.15 -2.54 -11.25
C ASN A 161 -13.71 -1.42 -10.30
N THR A 162 -13.95 -0.14 -10.63
CA THR A 162 -13.63 1.00 -9.76
C THR A 162 -14.90 1.70 -9.30
N TYR A 163 -15.04 1.85 -8.00
CA TYR A 163 -16.22 2.44 -7.37
C TYR A 163 -15.81 3.51 -6.36
N ARG A 164 -16.69 4.48 -6.16
CA ARG A 164 -16.64 5.50 -5.11
C ARG A 164 -17.87 5.37 -4.22
N GLU A 165 -17.79 5.87 -2.99
CA GLU A 165 -18.92 5.86 -2.06
C GLU A 165 -19.53 4.45 -1.90
N ILE A 166 -18.71 3.45 -1.74
CA ILE A 166 -19.13 2.10 -1.41
C ILE A 166 -19.99 2.16 -0.14
N THR A 167 -21.12 1.44 -0.13
CA THR A 167 -22.15 1.59 0.91
C THR A 167 -22.17 0.48 1.95
N VAL A 168 -21.48 -0.64 1.70
CA VAL A 168 -21.51 -1.82 2.59
C VAL A 168 -20.13 -2.43 2.80
N GLY A 169 -19.97 -3.12 3.92
CA GLY A 169 -18.75 -3.83 4.27
C GLY A 169 -17.64 -2.91 4.78
N ASN A 170 -16.43 -3.46 4.87
CA ASN A 170 -15.28 -2.77 5.45
C ASN A 170 -14.74 -1.61 4.58
N LEU A 171 -15.20 -1.54 3.33
CA LEU A 171 -14.82 -0.49 2.38
C LEU A 171 -15.85 0.65 2.30
N ALA A 172 -16.91 0.58 3.08
CA ALA A 172 -17.92 1.64 3.09
C ALA A 172 -17.30 3.00 3.47
N HIS A 173 -17.63 4.01 2.67
CA HIS A 173 -17.18 5.41 2.86
C HIS A 173 -15.66 5.61 2.88
N ARG A 174 -14.92 4.82 2.06
CA ARG A 174 -13.45 4.91 1.99
C ARG A 174 -12.93 5.55 0.70
N GLY A 175 -13.72 6.43 0.10
CA GLY A 175 -13.36 7.09 -1.16
C GLY A 175 -13.37 6.12 -2.34
N THR A 176 -12.42 6.30 -3.24
CA THR A 176 -12.26 5.46 -4.43
C THR A 176 -11.68 4.10 -4.07
N VAL A 177 -12.23 3.03 -4.65
CA VAL A 177 -11.71 1.66 -4.52
C VAL A 177 -11.77 0.96 -5.88
N HIS A 178 -10.63 0.45 -6.31
CA HIS A 178 -10.49 -0.46 -7.44
C HIS A 178 -10.41 -1.90 -6.95
N PHE A 179 -11.17 -2.78 -7.60
CA PHE A 179 -11.17 -4.22 -7.32
C PHE A 179 -10.48 -4.96 -8.46
N PHE A 180 -9.53 -5.80 -8.12
CA PHE A 180 -8.64 -6.46 -9.06
C PHE A 180 -9.10 -7.85 -9.47
N GLY A 181 -8.77 -8.21 -10.71
CA GLY A 181 -8.62 -9.58 -11.18
C GLY A 181 -7.15 -9.99 -11.17
N GLU A 182 -6.86 -11.29 -11.00
CA GLU A 182 -5.49 -11.81 -10.99
C GLU A 182 -4.74 -11.51 -12.29
N GLN A 183 -5.40 -11.71 -13.44
CA GLN A 183 -4.81 -11.43 -14.76
C GLN A 183 -4.52 -9.93 -14.95
N GLU A 184 -5.34 -9.06 -14.38
CA GLU A 184 -5.14 -7.61 -14.40
C GLU A 184 -3.89 -7.22 -13.62
N ILE A 185 -3.67 -7.77 -12.41
CA ILE A 185 -2.46 -7.55 -11.64
C ILE A 185 -1.24 -7.98 -12.44
N GLN A 186 -1.27 -9.20 -13.00
CA GLN A 186 -0.18 -9.71 -13.84
C GLN A 186 0.15 -8.77 -14.99
N THR A 187 -0.88 -8.22 -15.65
CA THR A 187 -0.74 -7.30 -16.78
C THR A 187 -0.15 -5.96 -16.33
N LEU A 188 -0.75 -5.32 -15.33
CA LEU A 188 -0.33 -3.98 -14.86
C LEU A 188 1.09 -3.97 -14.32
N TRP A 189 1.48 -4.98 -13.53
CA TRP A 189 2.85 -5.10 -13.01
C TRP A 189 3.87 -5.37 -14.13
N SER A 190 3.52 -6.24 -15.08
CA SER A 190 4.40 -6.52 -16.24
C SER A 190 4.56 -5.30 -17.15
N GLU A 191 3.49 -4.53 -17.41
CA GLU A 191 3.54 -3.29 -18.20
C GLU A 191 4.42 -2.22 -17.53
N ALA A 192 4.46 -2.17 -16.20
CA ALA A 192 5.35 -1.28 -15.46
C ALA A 192 6.83 -1.72 -15.50
N GLY A 193 7.12 -2.96 -15.93
CA GLY A 193 8.48 -3.50 -16.07
C GLY A 193 8.86 -4.55 -15.03
N PHE A 194 8.00 -4.85 -14.06
CA PHE A 194 8.26 -5.85 -13.04
C PHE A 194 8.33 -7.27 -13.62
N ARG A 195 9.15 -8.12 -12.98
CA ARG A 195 9.37 -9.52 -13.33
C ARG A 195 9.18 -10.40 -12.09
N ASN A 196 9.19 -11.72 -12.29
CA ASN A 196 9.06 -12.69 -11.21
C ASN A 196 7.83 -12.42 -10.33
N ILE A 197 6.71 -12.06 -10.97
CA ILE A 197 5.47 -11.69 -10.30
C ILE A 197 4.83 -12.94 -9.71
N VAL A 198 4.68 -12.96 -8.40
CA VAL A 198 3.98 -14.02 -7.66
C VAL A 198 2.73 -13.42 -7.06
N ILE A 199 1.58 -14.03 -7.33
CA ILE A 199 0.27 -13.57 -6.85
C ILE A 199 -0.31 -14.65 -5.94
N ASP A 200 -0.49 -14.30 -4.67
CA ASP A 200 -1.20 -15.09 -3.68
C ASP A 200 -2.53 -14.42 -3.33
N SER A 201 -3.38 -15.06 -2.54
CA SER A 201 -4.62 -14.43 -2.07
C SER A 201 -4.97 -14.83 -0.64
N ILE A 202 -5.67 -13.92 0.02
CA ILE A 202 -6.27 -14.14 1.34
C ILE A 202 -7.78 -14.00 1.21
N GLU A 203 -8.49 -14.99 1.78
CA GLU A 203 -9.94 -14.95 1.91
C GLU A 203 -10.34 -15.31 3.33
N ARG A 204 -11.23 -14.54 3.91
CA ARG A 204 -11.81 -14.79 5.22
C ARG A 204 -13.20 -14.19 5.32
N THR A 205 -13.94 -14.60 6.33
CA THR A 205 -15.21 -13.96 6.68
C THR A 205 -15.11 -13.29 8.04
N GLU A 206 -15.88 -12.23 8.22
CA GLU A 206 -16.01 -11.50 9.47
C GLU A 206 -17.48 -11.36 9.86
N GLN A 207 -17.72 -10.97 11.11
CA GLN A 207 -19.08 -10.75 11.65
C GLN A 207 -20.02 -11.97 11.43
N GLY A 208 -19.53 -13.18 11.73
CA GLY A 208 -20.32 -14.38 11.58
C GLY A 208 -20.64 -14.74 10.12
N GLY A 209 -19.80 -14.36 9.17
CA GLY A 209 -19.98 -14.65 7.74
C GLY A 209 -20.69 -13.57 6.95
N GLN A 210 -21.10 -12.47 7.59
CA GLN A 210 -21.80 -11.36 6.92
C GLN A 210 -20.86 -10.57 5.97
N ASN A 211 -19.57 -10.45 6.31
CA ASN A 211 -18.58 -9.79 5.49
C ASN A 211 -17.56 -10.81 4.95
N ARG A 212 -17.43 -10.86 3.64
CA ARG A 212 -16.33 -11.58 2.97
C ARG A 212 -15.22 -10.59 2.68
N ILE A 213 -14.04 -10.86 3.24
CA ILE A 213 -12.81 -10.14 2.98
C ILE A 213 -11.98 -10.99 2.01
N SER A 214 -11.63 -10.42 0.86
CA SER A 214 -10.90 -11.14 -0.19
C SER A 214 -9.98 -10.19 -0.94
N TYR A 215 -8.68 -10.46 -0.96
CA TYR A 215 -7.69 -9.64 -1.64
C TYR A 215 -6.49 -10.46 -2.11
N TYR A 216 -5.82 -9.94 -3.13
CA TYR A 216 -4.56 -10.47 -3.62
C TYR A 216 -3.36 -9.85 -2.91
N LEU A 217 -2.29 -10.61 -2.89
CA LEU A 217 -0.94 -10.22 -2.53
C LEU A 217 -0.09 -10.34 -3.80
N ALA A 218 0.66 -9.31 -4.13
CA ALA A 218 1.56 -9.35 -5.29
C ALA A 218 3.00 -9.08 -4.82
N GLU A 219 3.90 -10.02 -5.03
CA GLU A 219 5.34 -9.85 -4.86
C GLU A 219 5.98 -9.81 -6.25
N ALA A 220 6.85 -8.84 -6.50
CA ALA A 220 7.50 -8.67 -7.78
C ALA A 220 8.94 -8.15 -7.63
N GLU A 221 9.72 -8.23 -8.71
CA GLU A 221 11.13 -7.82 -8.75
C GLU A 221 11.38 -6.88 -9.94
N LYS A 222 12.25 -5.88 -9.73
CA LYS A 222 12.75 -5.04 -10.81
C LYS A 222 13.86 -5.71 -11.58
#